data_7e0001af1c078a9e4ab41e98a7a23f38
#
_entry.id   7e0001af1c078a9e4ab41e98a7a23f38
#
_cell.length_a   1.000
_cell.length_b   1.000
_cell.length_c   1.000
_cell.angle_alpha   90.00
_cell.angle_beta   90.00
_cell.angle_gamma   90.00
#
_symmetry.space_group_name_H-M   'P 1'
#
loop_
_entity.id
_entity.type
_entity.pdbx_description
1 polymer ?
#
loop_
_entity_poly.entity_id
_entity_poly.type
_entity_poly.pdbx_seq_one_letter_code
_entity_poly.pdbx_strand_id
1 'polypeptide(L)'
;LVERELLRNEFEGMGGVIRDSLIDQEVNRTILTTFNGDRSAFLKNLSLSGMTIRAFREMTKKQLQVQIMRASKYDQEIPPTPEEIQQEYESTKEQYRDLTKDKIKFKKIFIPMLGDDSASTPEVQLNLAELIAKEIKSKNATFEEMAKRYSKDLYAEKGGDWPVTERSTLSPESAAIIFGAQPGEIIGPLVDSTGFTIVLVEKKELAPP
;
A
#
# COMPACT_ATOMS: atom_id res chain seq x y z
N LEU A 1 -2.58 8.67 29.92
CA LEU A 1 -2.53 8.94 31.38
C LEU A 1 -2.77 7.66 32.18
N VAL A 2 -3.87 6.94 31.96
CA VAL A 2 -4.26 5.72 32.67
C VAL A 2 -3.20 4.61 32.59
N GLU A 3 -2.68 4.33 31.38
CA GLU A 3 -1.64 3.31 31.16
C GLU A 3 -0.38 3.56 32.02
N ARG A 4 0.09 4.81 32.06
CA ARG A 4 1.28 5.18 32.86
C ARG A 4 1.07 4.95 34.35
N GLU A 5 -0.12 5.22 34.85
CA GLU A 5 -0.46 5.02 36.25
C GLU A 5 -0.54 3.54 36.60
N LEU A 6 -1.13 2.72 35.71
CA LEU A 6 -1.17 1.27 35.87
C LEU A 6 0.25 0.66 35.93
N LEU A 7 1.14 1.04 35.00
CA LEU A 7 2.52 0.56 34.98
C LEU A 7 3.31 0.97 36.23
N ARG A 8 3.06 2.17 36.76
CA ARG A 8 3.69 2.62 38.02
C ARG A 8 3.20 1.80 39.22
N ASN A 9 1.90 1.61 39.34
CA ASN A 9 1.31 0.82 40.41
C ASN A 9 1.81 -0.62 40.38
N GLU A 10 1.94 -1.20 39.18
CA GLU A 10 2.52 -2.52 39.01
C GLU A 10 4.00 -2.57 39.43
N PHE A 11 4.82 -1.57 39.03
CA PHE A 11 6.22 -1.45 39.45
C PHE A 11 6.35 -1.40 40.99
N GLU A 12 5.53 -0.57 41.64
CA GLU A 12 5.50 -0.44 43.11
C GLU A 12 4.98 -1.70 43.78
N GLY A 13 3.95 -2.36 43.23
CA GLY A 13 3.40 -3.62 43.70
C GLY A 13 4.40 -4.79 43.64
N MET A 14 5.30 -4.77 42.67
CA MET A 14 6.41 -5.73 42.57
C MET A 14 7.60 -5.42 43.52
N GLY A 15 7.50 -4.39 44.35
CA GLY A 15 8.58 -3.93 45.23
C GLY A 15 9.68 -3.17 44.49
N GLY A 16 9.41 -2.66 43.30
CA GLY A 16 10.38 -1.91 42.48
C GLY A 16 10.81 -0.59 43.17
N VAL A 17 12.12 -0.35 43.21
CA VAL A 17 12.71 0.88 43.78
C VAL A 17 13.67 1.51 42.77
N ILE A 18 13.47 2.78 42.47
CA ILE A 18 14.43 3.57 41.67
C ILE A 18 15.46 4.20 42.63
N ARG A 19 16.72 3.85 42.44
CA ARG A 19 17.82 4.43 43.22
C ARG A 19 18.02 5.90 42.86
N ASP A 20 18.31 6.75 43.86
CA ASP A 20 18.56 8.19 43.63
C ASP A 20 19.70 8.44 42.64
N SER A 21 20.73 7.59 42.64
CA SER A 21 21.82 7.67 41.67
C SER A 21 21.34 7.57 40.21
N LEU A 22 20.33 6.75 39.93
CA LEU A 22 19.78 6.63 38.58
C LEU A 22 18.97 7.87 38.19
N ILE A 23 18.23 8.45 39.15
CA ILE A 23 17.53 9.72 38.93
C ILE A 23 18.54 10.84 38.64
N ASP A 24 19.65 10.90 39.41
CA ASP A 24 20.69 11.87 39.19
C ASP A 24 21.39 11.73 37.84
N GLN A 25 21.64 10.50 37.41
CA GLN A 25 22.19 10.23 36.06
C GLN A 25 21.28 10.77 34.97
N GLU A 26 19.96 10.55 35.06
CA GLU A 26 19.02 10.99 34.04
C GLU A 26 18.83 12.51 34.06
N VAL A 27 18.83 13.13 35.23
CA VAL A 27 18.85 14.59 35.35
C VAL A 27 20.13 15.19 34.71
N ASN A 28 21.31 14.63 35.01
CA ASN A 28 22.57 15.07 34.42
C ASN A 28 22.62 14.84 32.91
N ARG A 29 22.06 13.70 32.44
CA ARG A 29 21.90 13.45 31.01
C ARG A 29 21.06 14.51 30.33
N THR A 30 19.93 14.90 30.94
CA THR A 30 19.07 15.97 30.43
C THR A 30 19.83 17.30 30.37
N ILE A 31 20.60 17.65 31.42
CA ILE A 31 21.41 18.86 31.44
C ILE A 31 22.46 18.84 30.31
N LEU A 32 23.11 17.67 30.09
CA LEU A 32 24.12 17.53 29.06
C LEU A 32 23.52 17.63 27.64
N THR A 33 22.44 16.92 27.37
CA THR A 33 21.87 16.82 26.02
C THR A 33 21.04 18.03 25.60
N THR A 34 20.31 18.64 26.55
CA THR A 34 19.35 19.71 26.25
C THR A 34 19.93 21.11 26.54
N PHE A 35 20.85 21.19 27.50
CA PHE A 35 21.44 22.46 27.96
C PHE A 35 22.96 22.50 27.80
N ASN A 36 23.54 21.60 26.97
CA ASN A 36 24.99 21.52 26.72
C ASN A 36 25.84 21.48 28.01
N GLY A 37 25.31 20.88 29.06
CA GLY A 37 25.97 20.80 30.36
C GLY A 37 25.79 22.05 31.27
N ASP A 38 25.10 23.10 30.81
CA ASP A 38 24.86 24.31 31.61
C ASP A 38 23.72 24.06 32.62
N ARG A 39 24.15 23.76 33.86
CA ARG A 39 23.22 23.56 34.98
C ARG A 39 22.48 24.86 35.37
N SER A 40 23.07 26.02 35.18
CA SER A 40 22.44 27.30 35.51
C SER A 40 21.29 27.61 34.54
N ALA A 41 21.50 27.38 33.25
CA ALA A 41 20.47 27.49 32.24
C ALA A 41 19.31 26.52 32.50
N PHE A 42 19.61 25.26 32.87
CA PHE A 42 18.61 24.30 33.27
C PHE A 42 17.74 24.75 34.45
N LEU A 43 18.37 25.20 35.55
CA LEU A 43 17.65 25.71 36.74
C LEU A 43 16.81 26.93 36.42
N LYS A 44 17.32 27.84 35.60
CA LYS A 44 16.57 29.01 35.12
C LYS A 44 15.34 28.60 34.30
N ASN A 45 15.48 27.61 33.43
CA ASN A 45 14.37 27.08 32.62
C ASN A 45 13.29 26.45 33.52
N LEU A 46 13.70 25.67 34.54
CA LEU A 46 12.76 25.12 35.51
C LEU A 46 11.99 26.22 36.24
N SER A 47 12.69 27.26 36.71
CA SER A 47 12.08 28.40 37.41
C SER A 47 11.07 29.13 36.52
N LEU A 48 11.38 29.35 35.24
CA LEU A 48 10.48 29.98 34.27
C LEU A 48 9.19 29.11 34.03
N SER A 49 9.33 27.80 34.14
CA SER A 49 8.21 26.86 34.01
C SER A 49 7.45 26.63 35.34
N GLY A 50 7.80 27.38 36.41
CA GLY A 50 7.21 27.22 37.74
C GLY A 50 7.52 25.86 38.40
N MET A 51 8.56 25.15 37.94
CA MET A 51 8.94 23.83 38.43
C MET A 51 10.18 23.90 39.30
N THR A 52 10.18 23.21 40.44
CA THR A 52 11.35 23.04 41.28
C THR A 52 12.19 21.84 40.82
N ILE A 53 13.50 21.85 41.16
CA ILE A 53 14.36 20.68 40.90
C ILE A 53 13.83 19.41 41.58
N ARG A 54 13.23 19.55 42.75
CA ARG A 54 12.59 18.42 43.44
C ARG A 54 11.42 17.85 42.64
N ALA A 55 10.54 18.70 42.12
CA ALA A 55 9.41 18.28 41.29
C ALA A 55 9.88 17.62 39.98
N PHE A 56 10.97 18.17 39.37
CA PHE A 56 11.57 17.57 38.17
C PHE A 56 12.12 16.16 38.46
N ARG A 57 12.83 15.97 39.57
CA ARG A 57 13.35 14.68 40.01
C ARG A 57 12.21 13.65 40.23
N GLU A 58 11.11 14.05 40.86
CA GLU A 58 9.94 13.20 41.03
C GLU A 58 9.31 12.83 39.68
N MET A 59 9.24 13.77 38.75
CA MET A 59 8.76 13.50 37.40
C MET A 59 9.66 12.51 36.67
N THR A 60 11.00 12.69 36.75
CA THR A 60 12.00 11.79 36.18
C THR A 60 11.89 10.39 36.78
N LYS A 61 11.72 10.29 38.11
CA LYS A 61 11.50 9.01 38.78
C LYS A 61 10.27 8.27 38.22
N LYS A 62 9.16 8.96 38.06
CA LYS A 62 7.91 8.41 37.48
C LYS A 62 8.11 7.95 36.04
N GLN A 63 8.87 8.68 35.23
CA GLN A 63 9.20 8.30 33.86
C GLN A 63 10.06 7.04 33.82
N LEU A 64 11.08 6.93 34.68
CA LEU A 64 11.94 5.75 34.79
C LEU A 64 11.15 4.52 35.21
N GLN A 65 10.22 4.62 36.15
CA GLN A 65 9.33 3.52 36.55
C GLN A 65 8.57 2.95 35.34
N VAL A 66 7.95 3.83 34.54
CA VAL A 66 7.19 3.44 33.34
C VAL A 66 8.12 2.83 32.29
N GLN A 67 9.28 3.40 32.09
CA GLN A 67 10.26 2.92 31.09
C GLN A 67 10.77 1.51 31.44
N ILE A 68 11.13 1.30 32.71
CA ILE A 68 11.59 -0.02 33.19
C ILE A 68 10.49 -1.07 33.06
N MET A 69 9.25 -0.74 33.42
CA MET A 69 8.13 -1.66 33.29
C MET A 69 7.84 -2.02 31.83
N ARG A 70 7.90 -1.04 30.93
CA ARG A 70 7.77 -1.32 29.51
C ARG A 70 8.88 -2.25 29.01
N ALA A 71 10.14 -1.92 29.32
CA ALA A 71 11.27 -2.76 28.91
C ALA A 71 11.13 -4.20 29.46
N SER A 72 10.75 -4.37 30.73
CA SER A 72 10.51 -5.69 31.32
C SER A 72 9.40 -6.48 30.64
N LYS A 73 8.35 -5.81 30.14
CA LYS A 73 7.28 -6.50 29.39
C LYS A 73 7.73 -6.89 27.98
N TYR A 74 8.54 -6.05 27.32
CA TYR A 74 9.10 -6.40 26.00
C TYR A 74 10.12 -7.54 26.09
N ASP A 75 10.92 -7.61 27.16
CA ASP A 75 11.88 -8.72 27.39
C ASP A 75 11.18 -10.09 27.65
N GLN A 76 9.87 -10.07 27.94
CA GLN A 76 9.06 -11.29 28.13
C GLN A 76 8.35 -11.74 26.84
N GLU A 77 8.44 -10.98 25.75
CA GLU A 77 7.93 -11.44 24.46
C GLU A 77 8.80 -12.60 23.97
N ILE A 78 8.22 -13.79 23.96
CA ILE A 78 8.83 -14.98 23.37
C ILE A 78 9.03 -14.66 21.89
N PRO A 79 10.24 -14.74 21.33
CA PRO A 79 10.44 -14.51 19.91
C PRO A 79 9.57 -15.50 19.12
N PRO A 80 8.96 -15.04 18.01
CA PRO A 80 8.10 -15.90 17.21
C PRO A 80 8.88 -17.14 16.73
N THR A 81 8.20 -18.27 16.73
CA THR A 81 8.77 -19.52 16.21
C THR A 81 8.96 -19.44 14.70
N PRO A 82 9.85 -20.24 14.10
CA PRO A 82 9.99 -20.30 12.64
C PRO A 82 8.66 -20.62 11.93
N GLU A 83 7.81 -21.44 12.54
CA GLU A 83 6.48 -21.77 12.02
C GLU A 83 5.55 -20.55 12.02
N GLU A 84 5.55 -19.75 13.08
CA GLU A 84 4.74 -18.51 13.16
C GLU A 84 5.23 -17.47 12.15
N ILE A 85 6.55 -17.31 11.99
CA ILE A 85 7.13 -16.44 10.96
C ILE A 85 6.71 -16.90 9.57
N GLN A 86 6.77 -18.20 9.29
CA GLN A 86 6.37 -18.76 8.01
C GLN A 86 4.87 -18.56 7.74
N GLN A 87 4.02 -18.77 8.74
CA GLN A 87 2.58 -18.54 8.62
C GLN A 87 2.26 -17.09 8.34
N GLU A 88 2.89 -16.16 9.08
CA GLU A 88 2.70 -14.73 8.88
C GLU A 88 3.19 -14.30 7.49
N TYR A 89 4.37 -14.79 7.05
CA TYR A 89 4.87 -14.55 5.69
C TYR A 89 3.88 -15.04 4.64
N GLU A 90 3.40 -16.29 4.72
CA GLU A 90 2.45 -16.84 3.75
C GLU A 90 1.12 -16.07 3.71
N SER A 91 0.66 -15.55 4.89
CA SER A 91 -0.58 -14.77 4.98
C SER A 91 -0.46 -13.36 4.43
N THR A 92 0.74 -12.77 4.46
CA THR A 92 0.97 -11.36 4.15
C THR A 92 1.76 -11.11 2.87
N LYS A 93 2.47 -12.12 2.34
CA LYS A 93 3.38 -11.99 1.18
C LYS A 93 2.75 -11.30 -0.04
N GLU A 94 1.47 -11.57 -0.32
CA GLU A 94 0.76 -10.96 -1.45
C GLU A 94 0.60 -9.43 -1.30
N GLN A 95 0.59 -8.91 -0.07
CA GLN A 95 0.50 -7.46 0.19
C GLN A 95 1.80 -6.73 -0.15
N TYR A 96 2.93 -7.45 -0.14
CA TYR A 96 4.27 -6.90 -0.43
C TYR A 96 4.72 -7.13 -1.87
N ARG A 97 3.86 -7.75 -2.69
CA ARG A 97 4.15 -8.01 -4.09
C ARG A 97 4.23 -6.71 -4.90
N ASP A 98 5.26 -6.58 -5.72
CA ASP A 98 5.39 -5.47 -6.65
C ASP A 98 4.46 -5.66 -7.86
N LEU A 99 3.24 -5.17 -7.75
CA LEU A 99 2.23 -5.28 -8.79
C LEU A 99 2.65 -4.63 -10.11
N THR A 100 3.61 -3.69 -10.11
CA THR A 100 4.05 -3.00 -11.33
C THR A 100 4.76 -3.93 -12.31
N LYS A 101 5.34 -5.03 -11.78
CA LYS A 101 6.04 -6.07 -12.56
C LYS A 101 5.14 -7.16 -13.11
N ASP A 102 3.86 -7.15 -12.78
CA ASP A 102 2.90 -8.06 -13.37
C ASP A 102 2.85 -7.87 -14.88
N LYS A 103 2.77 -8.98 -15.62
CA LYS A 103 2.69 -8.98 -17.08
C LYS A 103 1.40 -9.64 -17.53
N ILE A 104 0.90 -9.17 -18.66
CA ILE A 104 -0.30 -9.70 -19.26
C ILE A 104 -0.16 -9.84 -20.76
N LYS A 105 -0.67 -10.93 -21.30
CA LYS A 105 -0.87 -11.17 -22.71
C LYS A 105 -2.36 -11.06 -23.00
N PHE A 106 -2.73 -10.22 -23.98
CA PHE A 106 -4.13 -9.99 -24.35
C PHE A 106 -4.25 -9.65 -25.83
N LYS A 107 -5.47 -9.76 -26.34
CA LYS A 107 -5.87 -9.21 -27.63
C LYS A 107 -6.71 -7.96 -27.41
N LYS A 108 -6.61 -7.00 -28.31
CA LYS A 108 -7.31 -5.71 -28.24
C LYS A 108 -7.99 -5.36 -29.55
N ILE A 109 -9.21 -4.85 -29.45
CA ILE A 109 -9.92 -4.14 -30.53
C ILE A 109 -10.11 -2.71 -30.05
N PHE A 110 -9.70 -1.75 -30.87
CA PHE A 110 -9.87 -0.33 -30.63
C PHE A 110 -10.79 0.29 -31.66
N ILE A 111 -11.86 0.93 -31.22
CA ILE A 111 -12.82 1.69 -32.02
C ILE A 111 -12.66 3.16 -31.63
N PRO A 112 -12.27 4.05 -32.54
CA PRO A 112 -12.08 5.46 -32.21
C PRO A 112 -13.40 6.14 -31.83
N MET A 113 -13.33 7.17 -30.99
CA MET A 113 -14.49 7.96 -30.56
C MET A 113 -15.26 8.56 -31.73
N LEU A 114 -14.54 8.99 -32.76
CA LEU A 114 -15.09 9.51 -34.01
C LEU A 114 -14.58 8.60 -35.14
N GLY A 115 -15.49 8.20 -36.03
CA GLY A 115 -15.12 7.43 -37.22
C GLY A 115 -14.67 8.31 -38.40
N ASP A 116 -14.41 7.64 -39.51
CA ASP A 116 -13.85 8.28 -40.71
C ASP A 116 -14.87 9.14 -41.48
N ASP A 117 -16.15 9.07 -41.12
CA ASP A 117 -17.24 9.83 -41.75
C ASP A 117 -18.01 10.68 -40.73
N SER A 118 -18.78 11.66 -41.25
CA SER A 118 -19.55 12.60 -40.42
C SER A 118 -20.75 11.95 -39.70
N ALA A 119 -21.15 10.74 -40.08
CA ALA A 119 -22.22 9.98 -39.44
C ALA A 119 -21.73 9.14 -38.25
N SER A 120 -20.41 8.96 -38.10
CA SER A 120 -19.76 8.17 -37.07
C SER A 120 -19.59 8.98 -35.79
N THR A 121 -20.71 9.25 -35.12
CA THR A 121 -20.72 9.92 -33.81
C THR A 121 -20.21 8.99 -32.69
N PRO A 122 -19.83 9.54 -31.52
CA PRO A 122 -19.41 8.71 -30.36
C PRO A 122 -20.45 7.65 -29.96
N GLU A 123 -21.74 7.98 -30.05
CA GLU A 123 -22.82 7.06 -29.76
C GLU A 123 -22.88 5.88 -30.75
N VAL A 124 -22.73 6.19 -32.06
CA VAL A 124 -22.66 5.15 -33.09
C VAL A 124 -21.47 4.25 -32.90
N GLN A 125 -20.31 4.80 -32.55
CA GLN A 125 -19.10 4.03 -32.32
C GLN A 125 -19.19 3.18 -31.04
N LEU A 126 -19.84 3.67 -29.99
CA LEU A 126 -20.13 2.87 -28.79
C LEU A 126 -21.04 1.69 -29.12
N ASN A 127 -22.15 1.93 -29.85
CA ASN A 127 -23.06 0.88 -30.26
C ASN A 127 -22.37 -0.17 -31.12
N LEU A 128 -21.45 0.24 -32.00
CA LEU A 128 -20.62 -0.68 -32.78
C LEU A 128 -19.71 -1.52 -31.87
N ALA A 129 -19.03 -0.91 -30.88
CA ALA A 129 -18.18 -1.63 -29.96
C ALA A 129 -18.97 -2.61 -29.09
N GLU A 130 -20.16 -2.26 -28.63
CA GLU A 130 -21.08 -3.15 -27.90
C GLU A 130 -21.53 -4.32 -28.75
N LEU A 131 -21.89 -4.08 -30.01
CA LEU A 131 -22.26 -5.14 -30.96
C LEU A 131 -21.11 -6.11 -31.18
N ILE A 132 -19.90 -5.61 -31.41
CA ILE A 132 -18.70 -6.45 -31.58
C ILE A 132 -18.47 -7.29 -30.33
N ALA A 133 -18.49 -6.70 -29.14
CA ALA A 133 -18.32 -7.42 -27.87
C ALA A 133 -19.38 -8.51 -27.70
N LYS A 134 -20.62 -8.24 -28.06
CA LYS A 134 -21.74 -9.19 -28.01
C LYS A 134 -21.55 -10.36 -28.97
N GLU A 135 -21.18 -10.08 -30.23
CA GLU A 135 -20.94 -11.11 -31.25
C GLU A 135 -19.82 -12.08 -30.84
N ILE A 136 -18.73 -11.53 -30.28
CA ILE A 136 -17.61 -12.34 -29.80
C ILE A 136 -18.04 -13.19 -28.58
N LYS A 137 -18.72 -12.58 -27.59
CA LYS A 137 -19.22 -13.29 -26.40
C LYS A 137 -20.20 -14.40 -26.73
N SER A 138 -21.03 -14.19 -27.77
CA SER A 138 -21.99 -15.18 -28.27
C SER A 138 -21.34 -16.24 -29.18
N LYS A 139 -20.03 -16.17 -29.42
CA LYS A 139 -19.27 -17.05 -30.32
C LYS A 139 -19.78 -17.08 -31.78
N ASN A 140 -20.45 -16.01 -32.20
CA ASN A 140 -20.90 -15.83 -33.58
C ASN A 140 -19.75 -15.38 -34.51
N ALA A 141 -18.72 -14.78 -33.94
CA ALA A 141 -17.50 -14.34 -34.60
C ALA A 141 -16.27 -14.54 -33.70
N THR A 142 -15.11 -14.69 -34.30
CA THR A 142 -13.85 -14.76 -33.55
C THR A 142 -13.34 -13.36 -33.23
N PHE A 143 -12.55 -13.26 -32.17
CA PHE A 143 -11.92 -11.98 -31.79
C PHE A 143 -11.01 -11.46 -32.91
N GLU A 144 -10.25 -12.36 -33.54
CA GLU A 144 -9.34 -12.05 -34.62
C GLU A 144 -10.03 -11.49 -35.86
N GLU A 145 -11.16 -12.07 -36.25
CA GLU A 145 -11.96 -11.58 -37.39
C GLU A 145 -12.50 -10.19 -37.13
N MET A 146 -13.05 -9.97 -35.93
CA MET A 146 -13.57 -8.67 -35.53
C MET A 146 -12.44 -7.62 -35.39
N ALA A 147 -11.27 -8.00 -34.89
CA ALA A 147 -10.11 -7.13 -34.82
C ALA A 147 -9.64 -6.67 -36.20
N LYS A 148 -9.47 -7.60 -37.15
CA LYS A 148 -9.07 -7.27 -38.53
C LYS A 148 -10.08 -6.39 -39.26
N ARG A 149 -11.36 -6.57 -38.96
CA ARG A 149 -12.43 -5.87 -39.67
C ARG A 149 -12.72 -4.47 -39.12
N TYR A 150 -12.62 -4.30 -37.82
CA TYR A 150 -13.12 -3.08 -37.16
C TYR A 150 -12.08 -2.32 -36.35
N SER A 151 -10.99 -2.96 -35.91
CA SER A 151 -10.00 -2.29 -35.07
C SER A 151 -9.16 -1.28 -35.87
N LYS A 152 -8.92 -0.14 -35.26
CA LYS A 152 -8.06 0.93 -35.82
C LYS A 152 -6.72 1.03 -35.09
N ASP A 153 -6.30 -0.01 -34.36
CA ASP A 153 -4.98 -0.02 -33.72
C ASP A 153 -3.87 -0.67 -34.57
N LEU A 154 -2.64 -0.58 -34.09
CA LEU A 154 -1.44 -1.06 -34.79
C LEU A 154 -1.43 -2.58 -35.02
N TYR A 155 -2.18 -3.34 -34.21
CA TYR A 155 -2.18 -4.80 -34.26
C TYR A 155 -3.47 -5.39 -34.85
N ALA A 156 -4.32 -4.55 -35.46
CA ALA A 156 -5.58 -4.96 -36.09
C ALA A 156 -5.36 -6.10 -37.11
N GLU A 157 -4.41 -5.95 -38.01
CA GLU A 157 -4.07 -6.95 -39.06
C GLU A 157 -3.56 -8.27 -38.47
N LYS A 158 -3.00 -8.25 -37.26
CA LYS A 158 -2.58 -9.42 -36.51
C LYS A 158 -3.71 -10.01 -35.64
N GLY A 159 -4.98 -9.64 -35.92
CA GLY A 159 -6.09 -10.10 -35.12
C GLY A 159 -6.17 -9.51 -33.71
N GLY A 160 -5.58 -8.32 -33.53
CA GLY A 160 -5.55 -7.65 -32.25
C GLY A 160 -4.50 -8.19 -31.26
N ASP A 161 -3.57 -9.04 -31.70
CA ASP A 161 -2.58 -9.69 -30.85
C ASP A 161 -1.52 -8.72 -30.33
N TRP A 162 -1.70 -8.22 -29.10
CA TRP A 162 -0.79 -7.29 -28.43
C TRP A 162 0.40 -8.03 -27.82
N PRO A 163 1.59 -7.41 -27.82
CA PRO A 163 2.73 -7.98 -27.12
C PRO A 163 2.46 -8.11 -25.62
N VAL A 164 3.25 -8.96 -24.95
CA VAL A 164 3.21 -9.02 -23.48
C VAL A 164 3.47 -7.65 -22.90
N THR A 165 2.56 -7.19 -22.07
CA THR A 165 2.51 -5.80 -21.56
C THR A 165 2.69 -5.82 -20.06
N GLU A 166 3.55 -4.96 -19.53
CA GLU A 166 3.71 -4.78 -18.08
C GLU A 166 2.57 -3.93 -17.53
N ARG A 167 2.16 -4.23 -16.31
CA ARG A 167 1.09 -3.49 -15.62
C ARG A 167 1.34 -1.99 -15.54
N SER A 168 2.61 -1.61 -15.33
CA SER A 168 3.07 -0.22 -15.25
C SER A 168 2.87 0.60 -16.53
N THR A 169 2.68 -0.05 -17.68
CA THR A 169 2.46 0.63 -18.96
C THR A 169 0.99 0.92 -19.27
N LEU A 170 0.09 0.37 -18.48
CA LEU A 170 -1.36 0.61 -18.58
C LEU A 170 -1.79 1.74 -17.64
N SER A 171 -2.89 2.45 -17.98
CA SER A 171 -3.49 3.36 -17.01
C SER A 171 -3.97 2.59 -15.77
N PRO A 172 -3.96 3.19 -14.56
CA PRO A 172 -4.38 2.51 -13.34
C PRO A 172 -5.78 1.87 -13.44
N GLU A 173 -6.72 2.57 -14.09
CA GLU A 173 -8.08 2.11 -14.30
C GLU A 173 -8.12 0.88 -15.22
N SER A 174 -7.45 0.97 -16.38
CA SER A 174 -7.37 -0.15 -17.32
C SER A 174 -6.65 -1.34 -16.72
N ALA A 175 -5.56 -1.11 -16.00
CA ALA A 175 -4.82 -2.15 -15.30
C ALA A 175 -5.68 -2.88 -14.27
N ALA A 176 -6.46 -2.15 -13.45
CA ALA A 176 -7.34 -2.74 -12.45
C ALA A 176 -8.37 -3.67 -13.09
N ILE A 177 -8.99 -3.25 -14.19
CA ILE A 177 -10.02 -4.02 -14.88
C ILE A 177 -9.40 -5.25 -15.59
N ILE A 178 -8.33 -5.03 -16.37
CA ILE A 178 -7.73 -6.08 -17.20
C ILE A 178 -7.05 -7.16 -16.34
N PHE A 179 -6.35 -6.77 -15.28
CA PHE A 179 -5.76 -7.73 -14.34
C PHE A 179 -6.79 -8.37 -13.39
N GLY A 180 -7.97 -7.75 -13.19
CA GLY A 180 -9.08 -8.34 -12.46
C GLY A 180 -9.75 -9.51 -13.19
N ALA A 181 -9.80 -9.46 -14.53
CA ALA A 181 -10.49 -10.46 -15.35
C ALA A 181 -9.75 -11.80 -15.43
N GLN A 182 -10.43 -12.88 -15.71
CA GLN A 182 -9.84 -14.22 -15.87
C GLN A 182 -9.29 -14.43 -17.29
N PRO A 183 -8.29 -15.31 -17.48
CA PRO A 183 -7.89 -15.76 -18.81
C PRO A 183 -9.08 -16.34 -19.59
N GLY A 184 -9.23 -15.92 -20.84
CA GLY A 184 -10.39 -16.23 -21.70
C GLY A 184 -11.56 -15.27 -21.57
N GLU A 185 -11.52 -14.34 -20.63
CA GLU A 185 -12.59 -13.35 -20.41
C GLU A 185 -12.49 -12.20 -21.41
N ILE A 186 -13.66 -11.75 -21.91
CA ILE A 186 -13.80 -10.60 -22.81
C ILE A 186 -14.34 -9.44 -22.00
N ILE A 187 -13.55 -8.38 -21.94
CA ILE A 187 -13.81 -7.14 -21.20
C ILE A 187 -14.20 -6.04 -22.16
N GLY A 188 -15.06 -5.16 -21.75
CA GLY A 188 -15.40 -3.94 -22.48
C GLY A 188 -16.78 -4.00 -23.16
N PRO A 189 -17.08 -2.92 -23.91
CA PRO A 189 -16.15 -1.83 -24.25
C PRO A 189 -15.72 -0.97 -23.06
N LEU A 190 -14.42 -0.75 -22.92
CA LEU A 190 -13.84 0.23 -22.00
C LEU A 190 -13.79 1.57 -22.72
N VAL A 191 -14.23 2.63 -22.04
CA VAL A 191 -14.34 3.97 -22.64
C VAL A 191 -13.21 4.84 -22.13
N ASP A 192 -12.49 5.49 -23.04
CA ASP A 192 -11.54 6.55 -22.72
C ASP A 192 -11.76 7.77 -23.66
N SER A 193 -10.93 8.81 -23.52
CA SER A 193 -11.06 10.03 -24.31
C SER A 193 -10.78 9.82 -25.81
N THR A 194 -10.20 8.71 -26.22
CA THR A 194 -9.81 8.40 -27.59
C THR A 194 -10.78 7.47 -28.28
N GLY A 195 -11.50 6.62 -27.54
CA GLY A 195 -12.43 5.66 -28.08
C GLY A 195 -12.86 4.55 -27.13
N PHE A 196 -13.17 3.41 -27.73
CA PHE A 196 -13.74 2.24 -27.09
C PHE A 196 -12.80 1.06 -27.29
N THR A 197 -12.44 0.39 -26.20
CA THR A 197 -11.50 -0.73 -26.24
C THR A 197 -12.18 -2.01 -25.76
N ILE A 198 -12.07 -3.07 -26.54
CA ILE A 198 -12.49 -4.42 -26.16
C ILE A 198 -11.24 -5.26 -25.99
N VAL A 199 -11.13 -6.00 -24.90
CA VAL A 199 -9.95 -6.79 -24.55
C VAL A 199 -10.33 -8.24 -24.30
N LEU A 200 -9.56 -9.17 -24.86
CA LEU A 200 -9.58 -10.58 -24.51
C LEU A 200 -8.30 -10.92 -23.76
N VAL A 201 -8.43 -11.28 -22.51
CA VAL A 201 -7.29 -11.70 -21.67
C VAL A 201 -6.86 -13.11 -22.07
N GLU A 202 -5.60 -13.31 -22.46
CA GLU A 202 -5.07 -14.63 -22.82
C GLU A 202 -4.29 -15.27 -21.66
N LYS A 203 -3.34 -14.54 -21.09
CA LYS A 203 -2.46 -15.06 -20.04
C LYS A 203 -2.03 -13.94 -19.09
N LYS A 204 -1.90 -14.27 -17.80
CA LYS A 204 -1.31 -13.40 -16.79
C LYS A 204 -0.05 -14.03 -16.22
N GLU A 205 0.97 -13.23 -16.00
CA GLU A 205 2.20 -13.58 -15.30
C GLU A 205 2.34 -12.62 -14.13
N LEU A 206 2.04 -13.12 -12.94
CA LEU A 206 2.11 -12.32 -11.73
C LEU A 206 3.53 -12.38 -11.18
N ALA A 207 4.10 -11.21 -10.82
CA ALA A 207 5.39 -11.13 -10.19
C ALA A 207 5.37 -11.88 -8.84
N PRO A 208 6.45 -12.53 -8.44
CA PRO A 208 6.54 -13.13 -7.10
C PRO A 208 6.49 -12.05 -6.02
N PRO A 209 6.04 -12.41 -4.80
CA PRO A 209 6.09 -11.55 -3.64
C PRO A 209 7.52 -11.25 -3.18
#